data_af56c52deb4aaf239e4b44ba2ed8afb4
#
_entry.id   af56c52deb4aaf239e4b44ba2ed8afb4
#
_cell.length_a   1.000
_cell.length_b   1.000
_cell.length_c   1.000
_cell.angle_alpha   90.00
_cell.angle_beta   90.00
_cell.angle_gamma   90.00
#
_symmetry.space_group_name_H-M   'P 1'
#
loop_
_entity.id
_entity.type
_entity.pdbx_description
1 polymer ?
#
loop_
_entity_poly.entity_id
_entity_poly.type
_entity_poly.pdbx_seq_one_letter_code
_entity_poly.pdbx_strand_id
1 'polypeptide(L)'
;MNHNIKKINHLIDTLGYEEAFLYLKQIPLDKINSKILEIFLRVCKNICKHQFAFNLLEQLSAKLNNNLIFLYQKALFLKDYGFVLQSIQILNSLRKKNIHPEERKKIYYLIGEILWKSNRFNLALKFYLFFQKQYPNEYQISRNVLICHSNLGNFDGASSQLTILKKINPFDCGEDYRVVTQLKKFTHLSDPYIDEIKSLLAKDLNSNSKSQLLFALGKIYEDLSDYQQSANYYKEANNLKNIEYANFSIQKKIDQFENLKKVFNQKFLQSSKTSNLCKSFFIVGMPRSGTTLLENILSSCEQISPGGELSTYSKYFNTIYQYRFNNSYKNFSENITQKDLEDIGSFYNDEINRMYKSNYIINKLPHNFLYTGFISRSFKNTKIIHCTRDKNDVLLSIYKNFFAGRLLDFVYNTDNLKNYYQFYLDVMAYWAKVLDDNSIFELNYEKLIESPETELQLLFDYLEIKFDKKYLEFYKNSRGIKTLSINQANKKIYKDSKHKWKLFEPYMSELFS
;
A
#
# COMPACT_ATOMS: atom_id res chain seq x y z
N MET A 1 -2.97 30.60 -26.66
CA MET A 1 -2.93 29.26 -26.07
C MET A 1 -1.84 29.11 -25.00
N ASN A 2 -0.58 29.42 -25.30
CA ASN A 2 0.52 29.42 -24.30
C ASN A 2 0.34 30.43 -23.15
N HIS A 3 -0.40 31.53 -23.38
CA HIS A 3 -0.62 32.57 -22.37
C HIS A 3 -1.44 32.06 -21.17
N ASN A 4 -2.57 31.37 -21.43
CA ASN A 4 -3.40 30.82 -20.34
C ASN A 4 -2.63 29.79 -19.50
N ILE A 5 -1.87 28.90 -20.12
CA ILE A 5 -1.08 27.90 -19.42
C ILE A 5 0.00 28.54 -18.55
N LYS A 6 0.73 29.54 -19.08
CA LYS A 6 1.72 30.31 -18.30
C LYS A 6 1.08 31.02 -17.12
N LYS A 7 -0.08 31.66 -17.33
CA LYS A 7 -0.83 32.34 -16.29
C LYS A 7 -1.33 31.38 -15.21
N ILE A 8 -1.87 30.20 -15.59
CA ILE A 8 -2.32 29.20 -14.61
C ILE A 8 -1.16 28.68 -13.77
N ASN A 9 -0.01 28.33 -14.39
CA ASN A 9 1.14 27.87 -13.65
C ASN A 9 1.68 28.98 -12.72
N HIS A 10 1.75 30.22 -13.18
CA HIS A 10 2.11 31.35 -12.32
C HIS A 10 1.16 31.49 -11.12
N LEU A 11 -0.16 31.36 -11.32
CA LEU A 11 -1.14 31.40 -10.22
C LEU A 11 -0.92 30.25 -9.23
N ILE A 12 -0.64 29.03 -9.71
CA ILE A 12 -0.34 27.89 -8.85
C ILE A 12 0.89 28.15 -7.99
N ASP A 13 1.95 28.71 -8.60
CA ASP A 13 3.23 28.92 -7.95
C ASP A 13 3.22 30.10 -6.96
N THR A 14 2.40 31.14 -7.23
CA THR A 14 2.40 32.39 -6.45
C THR A 14 1.24 32.52 -5.46
N LEU A 15 0.03 32.11 -5.87
CA LEU A 15 -1.22 32.30 -5.13
C LEU A 15 -1.89 30.99 -4.74
N GLY A 16 -1.41 29.87 -5.26
CA GLY A 16 -1.90 28.54 -4.92
C GLY A 16 -3.02 27.99 -5.83
N TYR A 17 -3.49 26.81 -5.48
CA TYR A 17 -4.42 26.04 -6.32
C TYR A 17 -5.85 26.61 -6.34
N GLU A 18 -6.32 27.31 -5.31
CA GLU A 18 -7.67 27.92 -5.30
C GLU A 18 -7.77 29.06 -6.34
N GLU A 19 -6.83 29.95 -6.36
CA GLU A 19 -6.81 31.06 -7.32
C GLU A 19 -6.68 30.54 -8.77
N ALA A 20 -5.84 29.51 -8.96
CA ALA A 20 -5.76 28.82 -10.22
C ALA A 20 -7.09 28.16 -10.61
N PHE A 21 -7.83 27.58 -9.66
CA PHE A 21 -9.16 27.01 -9.89
C PHE A 21 -10.19 28.06 -10.28
N LEU A 22 -10.23 29.19 -9.56
CA LEU A 22 -11.14 30.31 -9.88
C LEU A 22 -10.90 30.84 -11.29
N TYR A 23 -9.63 30.98 -11.69
CA TYR A 23 -9.28 31.38 -13.04
C TYR A 23 -9.70 30.33 -14.09
N LEU A 24 -9.41 29.04 -13.82
CA LEU A 24 -9.76 27.95 -14.71
C LEU A 24 -11.29 27.84 -14.96
N LYS A 25 -12.11 28.13 -13.95
CA LYS A 25 -13.59 28.17 -14.08
C LYS A 25 -14.10 29.22 -15.06
N GLN A 26 -13.33 30.28 -15.28
CA GLN A 26 -13.69 31.36 -16.21
C GLN A 26 -13.36 31.01 -17.68
N ILE A 27 -12.60 29.93 -17.92
CA ILE A 27 -12.23 29.52 -19.27
C ILE A 27 -13.46 28.86 -19.93
N PRO A 28 -13.94 29.39 -21.08
CA PRO A 28 -15.03 28.78 -21.81
C PRO A 28 -14.73 27.34 -22.22
N LEU A 29 -15.73 26.45 -22.21
CA LEU A 29 -15.58 25.01 -22.47
C LEU A 29 -15.01 24.72 -23.88
N ASP A 30 -15.29 25.56 -24.86
CA ASP A 30 -14.78 25.44 -26.23
C ASP A 30 -13.27 25.78 -26.32
N LYS A 31 -12.70 26.49 -25.35
CA LYS A 31 -11.29 26.83 -25.25
C LYS A 31 -10.49 25.86 -24.38
N ILE A 32 -11.14 24.89 -23.74
CA ILE A 32 -10.46 23.86 -22.95
C ILE A 32 -9.92 22.79 -23.91
N ASN A 33 -8.59 22.81 -24.10
CA ASN A 33 -7.88 21.75 -24.80
C ASN A 33 -7.33 20.71 -23.79
N SER A 34 -6.72 19.63 -24.30
CA SER A 34 -6.19 18.53 -23.48
C SER A 34 -5.18 18.99 -22.43
N LYS A 35 -4.35 19.99 -22.71
CA LYS A 35 -3.31 20.49 -21.80
C LYS A 35 -3.91 21.35 -20.68
N ILE A 36 -4.89 22.18 -21.00
CA ILE A 36 -5.66 22.93 -19.99
C ILE A 36 -6.48 21.97 -19.14
N LEU A 37 -7.10 20.95 -19.74
CA LEU A 37 -7.83 19.92 -19.00
C LEU A 37 -6.94 19.17 -18.02
N GLU A 38 -5.75 18.77 -18.43
CA GLU A 38 -4.78 18.09 -17.56
C GLU A 38 -4.47 18.94 -16.32
N ILE A 39 -4.19 20.24 -16.52
CA ILE A 39 -3.93 21.17 -15.41
C ILE A 39 -5.18 21.31 -14.56
N PHE A 40 -6.36 21.45 -15.16
CA PHE A 40 -7.63 21.60 -14.45
C PHE A 40 -7.92 20.39 -13.55
N LEU A 41 -7.76 19.17 -14.08
CA LEU A 41 -7.95 17.94 -13.31
C LEU A 41 -6.93 17.84 -12.17
N ARG A 42 -5.67 18.23 -12.40
CA ARG A 42 -4.63 18.30 -11.38
C ARG A 42 -4.98 19.31 -10.29
N VAL A 43 -5.43 20.51 -10.65
CA VAL A 43 -5.88 21.53 -9.70
C VAL A 43 -7.05 21.02 -8.87
N CYS A 44 -8.09 20.49 -9.51
CA CYS A 44 -9.26 19.93 -8.81
C CYS A 44 -8.88 18.80 -7.84
N LYS A 45 -7.89 17.98 -8.21
CA LYS A 45 -7.36 16.91 -7.35
C LYS A 45 -6.72 17.47 -6.08
N ASN A 46 -5.89 18.51 -6.22
CA ASN A 46 -5.16 19.09 -5.10
C ASN A 46 -6.06 19.86 -4.11
N ILE A 47 -7.21 20.35 -4.55
CA ILE A 47 -8.17 21.07 -3.70
C ILE A 47 -9.45 20.29 -3.42
N CYS A 48 -9.45 18.98 -3.65
CA CYS A 48 -10.58 18.08 -3.43
C CYS A 48 -11.89 18.49 -4.17
N LYS A 49 -11.81 19.21 -5.28
CA LYS A 49 -12.97 19.59 -6.12
C LYS A 49 -13.31 18.51 -7.18
N HIS A 50 -13.28 17.24 -6.77
CA HIS A 50 -13.48 16.12 -7.67
C HIS A 50 -14.88 16.07 -8.30
N GLN A 51 -15.94 16.48 -7.59
CA GLN A 51 -17.29 16.55 -8.17
C GLN A 51 -17.36 17.57 -9.32
N PHE A 52 -16.69 18.70 -9.16
CA PHE A 52 -16.58 19.67 -10.25
C PHE A 52 -15.84 19.09 -11.45
N ALA A 53 -14.72 18.38 -11.21
CA ALA A 53 -13.97 17.73 -12.29
C ALA A 53 -14.80 16.65 -13.00
N PHE A 54 -15.64 15.89 -12.30
CA PHE A 54 -16.58 14.96 -12.93
C PHE A 54 -17.56 15.68 -13.85
N ASN A 55 -18.21 16.72 -13.37
CA ASN A 55 -19.18 17.49 -14.16
C ASN A 55 -18.52 18.08 -15.41
N LEU A 56 -17.29 18.59 -15.27
CA LEU A 56 -16.50 19.11 -16.40
C LEU A 56 -16.21 18.01 -17.44
N LEU A 57 -15.77 16.81 -16.99
CA LEU A 57 -15.50 15.69 -17.88
C LEU A 57 -16.77 15.22 -18.62
N GLU A 58 -17.92 15.21 -17.95
CA GLU A 58 -19.19 14.86 -18.60
C GLU A 58 -19.59 15.91 -19.66
N GLN A 59 -19.49 17.20 -19.35
CA GLN A 59 -19.77 18.28 -20.30
C GLN A 59 -18.84 18.23 -21.52
N LEU A 60 -17.55 17.96 -21.32
CA LEU A 60 -16.58 17.84 -22.40
C LEU A 60 -16.73 16.53 -23.19
N SER A 61 -17.32 15.50 -22.61
CA SER A 61 -17.51 14.20 -23.27
C SER A 61 -18.39 14.32 -24.52
N ALA A 62 -19.38 15.18 -24.52
CA ALA A 62 -20.24 15.41 -25.70
C ALA A 62 -19.43 15.90 -26.92
N LYS A 63 -18.36 16.67 -26.70
CA LYS A 63 -17.54 17.26 -27.76
C LYS A 63 -16.27 16.47 -28.07
N LEU A 64 -15.69 15.78 -27.08
CA LEU A 64 -14.33 15.20 -27.15
C LEU A 64 -14.30 13.67 -27.12
N ASN A 65 -15.44 12.97 -27.25
CA ASN A 65 -15.48 11.50 -27.16
C ASN A 65 -14.60 10.76 -28.19
N ASN A 66 -14.17 11.42 -29.26
CA ASN A 66 -13.23 10.87 -30.24
C ASN A 66 -11.78 11.32 -30.00
N ASN A 67 -11.53 12.24 -29.09
CA ASN A 67 -10.18 12.72 -28.79
C ASN A 67 -9.45 11.72 -27.88
N LEU A 68 -8.37 11.14 -28.38
CA LEU A 68 -7.61 10.08 -27.68
C LEU A 68 -7.00 10.57 -26.37
N ILE A 69 -6.47 11.79 -26.35
CA ILE A 69 -5.82 12.38 -25.17
C ILE A 69 -6.87 12.67 -24.10
N PHE A 70 -8.03 13.22 -24.49
CA PHE A 70 -9.15 13.44 -23.58
C PHE A 70 -9.60 12.13 -22.92
N LEU A 71 -9.82 11.09 -23.71
CA LEU A 71 -10.26 9.78 -23.19
C LEU A 71 -9.21 9.17 -22.26
N TYR A 72 -7.93 9.31 -22.57
CA TYR A 72 -6.86 8.84 -21.70
C TYR A 72 -6.84 9.59 -20.35
N GLN A 73 -6.95 10.92 -20.37
CA GLN A 73 -7.03 11.75 -19.15
C GLN A 73 -8.30 11.44 -18.34
N LYS A 74 -9.45 11.24 -19.02
CA LYS A 74 -10.70 10.80 -18.37
C LYS A 74 -10.50 9.45 -17.67
N ALA A 75 -9.85 8.49 -18.33
CA ALA A 75 -9.59 7.18 -17.75
C ALA A 75 -8.66 7.26 -16.52
N LEU A 76 -7.60 8.09 -16.56
CA LEU A 76 -6.72 8.32 -15.44
C LEU A 76 -7.47 8.92 -14.24
N PHE A 77 -8.27 9.94 -14.49
CA PHE A 77 -9.08 10.58 -13.46
C PHE A 77 -10.05 9.57 -12.82
N LEU A 78 -10.79 8.81 -13.63
CA LEU A 78 -11.72 7.79 -13.15
C LEU A 78 -11.02 6.73 -12.29
N LYS A 79 -9.81 6.29 -12.70
CA LYS A 79 -8.98 5.38 -11.92
C LYS A 79 -8.64 5.97 -10.54
N ASP A 80 -8.20 7.22 -10.49
CA ASP A 80 -7.75 7.90 -9.27
C ASP A 80 -8.89 8.11 -8.25
N TYR A 81 -10.13 8.08 -8.70
CA TYR A 81 -11.34 8.27 -7.88
C TYR A 81 -12.21 7.02 -7.75
N GLY A 82 -11.65 5.84 -7.99
CA GLY A 82 -12.30 4.55 -7.71
C GLY A 82 -13.28 4.04 -8.77
N PHE A 83 -13.43 4.72 -9.91
CA PHE A 83 -14.25 4.25 -11.05
C PHE A 83 -13.49 3.24 -11.93
N VAL A 84 -13.00 2.19 -11.29
CA VAL A 84 -12.10 1.20 -11.90
C VAL A 84 -12.65 0.59 -13.19
N LEU A 85 -13.91 0.15 -13.19
CA LEU A 85 -14.53 -0.51 -14.36
C LEU A 85 -14.67 0.45 -15.55
N GLN A 86 -15.12 1.68 -15.30
CA GLN A 86 -15.29 2.69 -16.35
C GLN A 86 -13.92 3.09 -16.93
N SER A 87 -12.91 3.26 -16.09
CA SER A 87 -11.53 3.51 -16.53
C SER A 87 -11.04 2.40 -17.46
N ILE A 88 -11.20 1.12 -17.07
CA ILE A 88 -10.80 -0.04 -17.88
C ILE A 88 -11.58 -0.09 -19.19
N GLN A 89 -12.89 0.23 -19.20
CA GLN A 89 -13.70 0.26 -20.43
C GLN A 89 -13.16 1.28 -21.43
N ILE A 90 -12.87 2.51 -20.97
CA ILE A 90 -12.30 3.56 -21.83
C ILE A 90 -10.92 3.13 -22.36
N LEU A 91 -10.03 2.63 -21.50
CA LEU A 91 -8.70 2.17 -21.91
C LEU A 91 -8.77 1.00 -22.90
N ASN A 92 -9.72 0.07 -22.72
CA ASN A 92 -9.96 -1.02 -23.66
C ASN A 92 -10.45 -0.53 -25.02
N SER A 93 -11.26 0.55 -25.06
CA SER A 93 -11.65 1.18 -26.32
C SER A 93 -10.46 1.86 -27.01
N LEU A 94 -9.62 2.57 -26.23
CA LEU A 94 -8.45 3.26 -26.73
C LEU A 94 -7.42 2.33 -27.37
N ARG A 95 -7.07 1.19 -26.70
CA ARG A 95 -6.07 0.26 -27.24
C ARG A 95 -6.44 -0.38 -28.58
N LYS A 96 -7.72 -0.36 -28.95
CA LYS A 96 -8.24 -0.86 -30.25
C LYS A 96 -8.17 0.18 -31.37
N LYS A 97 -7.94 1.45 -31.04
CA LYS A 97 -7.83 2.52 -32.03
C LYS A 97 -6.45 2.53 -32.70
N ASN A 98 -6.36 3.21 -33.83
CA ASN A 98 -5.07 3.41 -34.50
C ASN A 98 -4.26 4.47 -33.72
N ILE A 99 -3.36 3.99 -32.84
CA ILE A 99 -2.48 4.79 -32.00
C ILE A 99 -1.05 4.29 -32.13
N HIS A 100 -0.09 5.16 -31.80
CA HIS A 100 1.32 4.79 -31.80
C HIS A 100 1.60 3.58 -30.89
N PRO A 101 2.48 2.63 -31.29
CA PRO A 101 2.77 1.43 -30.48
C PRO A 101 3.15 1.73 -29.03
N GLU A 102 3.96 2.78 -28.77
CA GLU A 102 4.38 3.17 -27.43
C GLU A 102 3.21 3.69 -26.56
N GLU A 103 2.27 4.41 -27.15
CA GLU A 103 1.05 4.83 -26.44
C GLU A 103 0.17 3.62 -26.11
N ARG A 104 0.10 2.66 -27.04
CA ARG A 104 -0.62 1.40 -26.83
C ARG A 104 -0.02 0.61 -25.69
N LYS A 105 1.31 0.52 -25.60
CA LYS A 105 2.00 -0.09 -24.45
C LYS A 105 1.62 0.57 -23.13
N LYS A 106 1.65 1.91 -23.06
CA LYS A 106 1.25 2.65 -21.84
C LYS A 106 -0.16 2.30 -21.39
N ILE A 107 -1.09 2.15 -22.34
CA ILE A 107 -2.49 1.75 -22.04
C ILE A 107 -2.52 0.31 -21.49
N TYR A 108 -1.77 -0.61 -22.07
CA TYR A 108 -1.68 -1.99 -21.57
C TYR A 108 -1.12 -2.04 -20.14
N TYR A 109 -0.04 -1.31 -19.86
CA TYR A 109 0.50 -1.22 -18.51
C TYR A 109 -0.53 -0.68 -17.53
N LEU A 110 -1.24 0.38 -17.90
CA LEU A 110 -2.24 1.01 -17.03
C LEU A 110 -3.41 0.07 -16.72
N ILE A 111 -3.93 -0.67 -17.70
CA ILE A 111 -4.99 -1.66 -17.47
C ILE A 111 -4.51 -2.76 -16.53
N GLY A 112 -3.32 -3.32 -16.78
CA GLY A 112 -2.74 -4.36 -15.93
C GLY A 112 -2.49 -3.88 -14.50
N GLU A 113 -1.96 -2.66 -14.34
CA GLU A 113 -1.76 -2.01 -13.04
C GLU A 113 -3.08 -1.81 -12.28
N ILE A 114 -4.12 -1.34 -12.96
CA ILE A 114 -5.45 -1.15 -12.36
C ILE A 114 -6.01 -2.48 -11.86
N LEU A 115 -5.93 -3.54 -12.67
CA LEU A 115 -6.40 -4.87 -12.28
C LEU A 115 -5.61 -5.41 -11.09
N TRP A 116 -4.28 -5.24 -11.10
CA TRP A 116 -3.40 -5.68 -10.03
C TRP A 116 -3.65 -4.91 -8.73
N LYS A 117 -3.75 -3.57 -8.80
CA LYS A 117 -4.05 -2.72 -7.63
C LYS A 117 -5.42 -3.00 -7.03
N SER A 118 -6.37 -3.48 -7.84
CA SER A 118 -7.71 -3.88 -7.40
C SER A 118 -7.77 -5.33 -6.88
N ASN A 119 -6.62 -5.96 -6.60
CA ASN A 119 -6.49 -7.36 -6.15
C ASN A 119 -7.11 -8.40 -7.12
N ARG A 120 -7.28 -8.03 -8.40
CA ARG A 120 -7.81 -8.93 -9.45
C ARG A 120 -6.67 -9.65 -10.17
N PHE A 121 -5.81 -10.36 -9.42
CA PHE A 121 -4.55 -10.93 -9.92
C PHE A 121 -4.74 -11.92 -11.08
N ASN A 122 -5.78 -12.77 -11.05
CA ASN A 122 -6.09 -13.68 -12.16
C ASN A 122 -6.41 -12.93 -13.45
N LEU A 123 -7.15 -11.82 -13.37
CA LEU A 123 -7.46 -10.99 -14.54
C LEU A 123 -6.23 -10.23 -15.01
N ALA A 124 -5.43 -9.68 -14.09
CA ALA A 124 -4.17 -9.03 -14.40
C ALA A 124 -3.21 -10.01 -15.10
N LEU A 125 -3.08 -11.23 -14.60
CA LEU A 125 -2.25 -12.27 -15.20
C LEU A 125 -2.69 -12.60 -16.63
N LYS A 126 -3.99 -12.88 -16.84
CA LYS A 126 -4.53 -13.14 -18.19
C LYS A 126 -4.24 -11.98 -19.15
N PHE A 127 -4.37 -10.77 -18.65
CA PHE A 127 -4.16 -9.56 -19.43
C PHE A 127 -2.67 -9.36 -19.77
N TYR A 128 -1.77 -9.54 -18.81
CA TYR A 128 -0.33 -9.42 -19.06
C TYR A 128 0.20 -10.54 -19.93
N LEU A 129 -0.30 -11.77 -19.83
CA LEU A 129 0.05 -12.88 -20.74
C LEU A 129 -0.39 -12.58 -22.19
N PHE A 130 -1.58 -12.00 -22.37
CA PHE A 130 -2.02 -11.53 -23.69
C PHE A 130 -1.10 -10.42 -24.23
N PHE A 131 -0.69 -9.49 -23.37
CA PHE A 131 0.21 -8.41 -23.73
C PHE A 131 1.63 -8.94 -24.05
N GLN A 132 2.15 -9.89 -23.27
CA GLN A 132 3.45 -10.53 -23.48
C GLN A 132 3.55 -11.22 -24.87
N LYS A 133 2.47 -11.83 -25.35
CA LYS A 133 2.44 -12.41 -26.70
C LYS A 133 2.69 -11.38 -27.81
N GLN A 134 2.28 -10.13 -27.62
CA GLN A 134 2.48 -9.05 -28.59
C GLN A 134 3.87 -8.38 -28.45
N TYR A 135 4.45 -8.41 -27.26
CA TYR A 135 5.73 -7.79 -26.92
C TYR A 135 6.59 -8.75 -26.10
N PRO A 136 7.09 -9.85 -26.72
CA PRO A 136 7.74 -10.95 -25.98
C PRO A 136 9.06 -10.57 -25.31
N ASN A 137 9.77 -9.56 -25.83
CA ASN A 137 11.07 -9.11 -25.32
C ASN A 137 10.94 -7.91 -24.35
N GLU A 138 9.74 -7.55 -23.94
CA GLU A 138 9.52 -6.44 -23.04
C GLU A 138 9.69 -6.92 -21.59
N TYR A 139 10.80 -6.52 -20.96
CA TYR A 139 11.19 -6.94 -19.61
C TYR A 139 10.09 -6.66 -18.57
N GLN A 140 9.57 -5.43 -18.55
CA GLN A 140 8.56 -5.03 -17.55
C GLN A 140 7.26 -5.83 -17.64
N ILE A 141 6.86 -6.27 -18.83
CA ILE A 141 5.67 -7.11 -19.01
C ILE A 141 5.90 -8.49 -18.41
N SER A 142 7.04 -9.12 -18.77
CA SER A 142 7.43 -10.44 -18.26
C SER A 142 7.55 -10.42 -16.73
N ARG A 143 8.08 -9.34 -16.18
CA ARG A 143 8.16 -9.11 -14.72
C ARG A 143 6.77 -8.97 -14.08
N ASN A 144 5.84 -8.24 -14.70
CA ASN A 144 4.48 -8.13 -14.19
C ASN A 144 3.76 -9.49 -14.22
N VAL A 145 4.01 -10.35 -15.22
CA VAL A 145 3.52 -11.74 -15.24
C VAL A 145 4.08 -12.54 -14.07
N LEU A 146 5.40 -12.44 -13.79
CA LEU A 146 6.04 -13.08 -12.64
C LEU A 146 5.39 -12.63 -11.33
N ILE A 147 5.21 -11.33 -11.13
CA ILE A 147 4.58 -10.76 -9.94
C ILE A 147 3.13 -11.26 -9.77
N CYS A 148 2.37 -11.37 -10.86
CA CYS A 148 1.01 -11.93 -10.80
C CYS A 148 1.03 -13.40 -10.38
N HIS A 149 1.93 -14.22 -10.93
CA HIS A 149 2.12 -15.59 -10.48
C HIS A 149 2.50 -15.67 -9.01
N SER A 150 3.39 -14.79 -8.55
CA SER A 150 3.78 -14.70 -7.14
C SER A 150 2.57 -14.37 -6.25
N ASN A 151 1.76 -13.36 -6.60
CA ASN A 151 0.56 -13.02 -5.83
C ASN A 151 -0.49 -14.15 -5.77
N LEU A 152 -0.44 -15.06 -6.73
CA LEU A 152 -1.30 -16.25 -6.77
C LEU A 152 -0.67 -17.49 -6.12
N GLY A 153 0.56 -17.38 -5.59
CA GLY A 153 1.30 -18.52 -5.01
C GLY A 153 1.74 -19.58 -6.03
N ASN A 154 1.76 -19.25 -7.31
CA ASN A 154 2.12 -20.15 -8.40
C ASN A 154 3.63 -20.11 -8.65
N PHE A 155 4.37 -21.02 -7.99
CA PHE A 155 5.81 -21.13 -8.13
C PHE A 155 6.23 -21.50 -9.56
N ASP A 156 5.59 -22.50 -10.20
CA ASP A 156 5.99 -22.98 -11.52
C ASP A 156 5.85 -21.87 -12.58
N GLY A 157 4.74 -21.12 -12.54
CA GLY A 157 4.55 -19.98 -13.41
C GLY A 157 5.58 -18.88 -13.18
N ALA A 158 5.90 -18.56 -11.92
CA ALA A 158 6.90 -17.56 -11.58
C ALA A 158 8.31 -17.99 -12.00
N SER A 159 8.68 -19.25 -11.77
CA SER A 159 9.98 -19.83 -12.18
C SER A 159 10.15 -19.83 -13.70
N SER A 160 9.10 -20.20 -14.45
CA SER A 160 9.11 -20.13 -15.92
C SER A 160 9.33 -18.70 -16.41
N GLN A 161 8.71 -17.71 -15.78
CA GLN A 161 8.91 -16.30 -16.13
C GLN A 161 10.33 -15.81 -15.78
N LEU A 162 10.91 -16.26 -14.66
CA LEU A 162 12.31 -15.96 -14.33
C LEU A 162 13.25 -16.42 -15.44
N THR A 163 13.01 -17.60 -16.02
CA THR A 163 13.81 -18.10 -17.15
C THR A 163 13.74 -17.19 -18.38
N ILE A 164 12.57 -16.59 -18.65
CA ILE A 164 12.40 -15.60 -19.73
C ILE A 164 13.14 -14.30 -19.38
N LEU A 165 12.99 -13.80 -18.17
CA LEU A 165 13.60 -12.55 -17.70
C LEU A 165 15.12 -12.60 -17.73
N LYS A 166 15.73 -13.76 -17.36
CA LYS A 166 17.16 -14.00 -17.45
C LYS A 166 17.70 -13.90 -18.90
N LYS A 167 16.90 -14.24 -19.90
CA LYS A 167 17.28 -14.10 -21.32
C LYS A 167 17.19 -12.65 -21.80
N ILE A 168 16.20 -11.89 -21.31
CA ILE A 168 15.99 -10.49 -21.69
C ILE A 168 17.02 -9.57 -21.02
N ASN A 169 17.25 -9.74 -19.72
CA ASN A 169 18.17 -8.92 -18.92
C ASN A 169 18.91 -9.77 -17.87
N PRO A 170 20.03 -10.41 -18.23
CA PRO A 170 20.72 -11.33 -17.34
C PRO A 170 21.40 -10.68 -16.12
N PHE A 171 21.58 -9.35 -16.13
CA PHE A 171 22.31 -8.61 -15.09
C PHE A 171 21.42 -7.87 -14.09
N ASP A 172 20.12 -7.75 -14.34
CA ASP A 172 19.20 -7.01 -13.47
C ASP A 172 17.96 -7.84 -13.09
N CYS A 173 18.18 -9.09 -12.69
CA CYS A 173 17.13 -10.02 -12.26
C CYS A 173 17.13 -10.29 -10.74
N GLY A 174 17.81 -9.45 -9.95
CA GLY A 174 17.91 -9.63 -8.50
C GLY A 174 16.55 -9.68 -7.81
N GLU A 175 15.63 -8.75 -8.14
CA GLU A 175 14.27 -8.78 -7.59
C GLU A 175 13.49 -10.01 -8.03
N ASP A 176 13.67 -10.45 -9.27
CA ASP A 176 12.95 -11.59 -9.82
C ASP A 176 13.35 -12.88 -9.08
N TYR A 177 14.64 -13.06 -8.79
CA TYR A 177 15.13 -14.16 -7.94
C TYR A 177 14.55 -14.08 -6.54
N ARG A 178 14.58 -12.89 -5.91
CA ARG A 178 14.03 -12.71 -4.57
C ARG A 178 12.54 -13.06 -4.53
N VAL A 179 11.75 -12.64 -5.51
CA VAL A 179 10.32 -12.94 -5.57
C VAL A 179 10.08 -14.44 -5.75
N VAL A 180 10.81 -15.11 -6.64
CA VAL A 180 10.62 -16.55 -6.89
C VAL A 180 11.07 -17.38 -5.69
N THR A 181 12.19 -17.04 -5.05
CA THR A 181 12.69 -17.77 -3.87
C THR A 181 11.76 -17.70 -2.68
N GLN A 182 10.95 -16.64 -2.56
CA GLN A 182 9.91 -16.53 -1.52
C GLN A 182 8.79 -17.58 -1.69
N LEU A 183 8.56 -18.09 -2.88
CA LEU A 183 7.47 -19.03 -3.16
C LEU A 183 7.84 -20.49 -2.90
N LYS A 184 9.12 -20.81 -2.80
CA LYS A 184 9.65 -22.18 -2.64
C LYS A 184 10.22 -22.34 -1.23
N LYS A 185 10.05 -23.53 -0.64
CA LYS A 185 10.81 -23.97 0.54
C LYS A 185 12.03 -24.75 0.08
N PHE A 186 13.21 -24.30 0.50
CA PHE A 186 14.49 -24.96 0.18
C PHE A 186 14.81 -26.02 1.23
N THR A 187 15.27 -27.19 0.77
CA THR A 187 15.55 -28.35 1.65
C THR A 187 16.95 -28.93 1.45
N HIS A 188 17.66 -28.50 0.38
CA HIS A 188 19.01 -29.03 0.04
C HIS A 188 19.92 -27.90 -0.45
N LEU A 189 21.20 -27.95 -0.04
CA LEU A 189 22.24 -27.04 -0.50
C LEU A 189 22.58 -27.17 -1.98
N SER A 190 22.25 -28.28 -2.60
CA SER A 190 22.45 -28.54 -4.04
C SER A 190 21.36 -27.95 -4.92
N ASP A 191 20.48 -27.12 -4.39
CA ASP A 191 19.44 -26.48 -5.20
C ASP A 191 20.06 -25.49 -6.21
N PRO A 192 19.75 -25.60 -7.51
CA PRO A 192 20.39 -24.79 -8.56
C PRO A 192 20.29 -23.27 -8.35
N TYR A 193 19.24 -22.79 -7.68
CA TYR A 193 19.07 -21.36 -7.38
C TYR A 193 20.22 -20.79 -6.54
N ILE A 194 20.84 -21.62 -5.66
CA ILE A 194 21.93 -21.16 -4.79
C ILE A 194 23.16 -20.82 -5.65
N ASP A 195 23.57 -21.71 -6.53
CA ASP A 195 24.74 -21.52 -7.40
C ASP A 195 24.49 -20.41 -8.42
N GLU A 196 23.29 -20.34 -8.98
CA GLU A 196 22.91 -19.26 -9.89
C GLU A 196 23.02 -17.88 -9.22
N ILE A 197 22.46 -17.72 -8.00
CA ILE A 197 22.51 -16.46 -7.25
C ILE A 197 23.95 -16.11 -6.87
N LYS A 198 24.75 -17.07 -6.40
CA LYS A 198 26.17 -16.84 -6.06
C LYS A 198 26.97 -16.42 -7.30
N SER A 199 26.74 -17.07 -8.43
CA SER A 199 27.40 -16.72 -9.71
C SER A 199 27.02 -15.31 -10.18
N LEU A 200 25.80 -14.86 -9.93
CA LEU A 200 25.38 -13.48 -10.21
C LEU A 200 26.04 -12.49 -9.26
N LEU A 201 26.12 -12.78 -7.98
CA LEU A 201 26.77 -11.92 -6.98
C LEU A 201 28.28 -11.72 -7.23
N ALA A 202 28.93 -12.65 -7.95
CA ALA A 202 30.32 -12.53 -8.38
C ALA A 202 30.52 -11.54 -9.53
N LYS A 203 29.42 -11.05 -10.15
CA LYS A 203 29.45 -10.07 -11.25
C LYS A 203 29.33 -8.65 -10.72
N ASP A 204 29.68 -7.69 -11.56
CA ASP A 204 29.47 -6.26 -11.27
C ASP A 204 27.97 -5.91 -11.41
N LEU A 205 27.26 -5.88 -10.28
CA LEU A 205 25.84 -5.59 -10.19
C LEU A 205 25.61 -4.26 -9.48
N ASN A 206 24.54 -3.57 -9.83
CA ASN A 206 24.09 -2.41 -9.05
C ASN A 206 23.68 -2.83 -7.61
N SER A 207 23.83 -1.90 -6.65
CA SER A 207 23.57 -2.15 -5.23
C SER A 207 22.17 -2.71 -4.96
N ASN A 208 21.16 -2.27 -5.73
CA ASN A 208 19.79 -2.75 -5.54
C ASN A 208 19.64 -4.22 -5.94
N SER A 209 20.13 -4.63 -7.12
CA SER A 209 20.09 -6.03 -7.54
C SER A 209 20.92 -6.92 -6.60
N LYS A 210 22.12 -6.47 -6.20
CA LYS A 210 22.96 -7.16 -5.21
C LYS A 210 22.24 -7.37 -3.89
N SER A 211 21.65 -6.34 -3.32
CA SER A 211 20.89 -6.44 -2.07
C SER A 211 19.74 -7.43 -2.17
N GLN A 212 19.00 -7.44 -3.27
CA GLN A 212 17.87 -8.35 -3.45
C GLN A 212 18.30 -9.82 -3.57
N LEU A 213 19.42 -10.11 -4.24
CA LEU A 213 20.02 -11.45 -4.28
C LEU A 213 20.48 -11.92 -2.90
N LEU A 214 21.05 -11.01 -2.09
CA LEU A 214 21.44 -11.31 -0.71
C LEU A 214 20.22 -11.61 0.18
N PHE A 215 19.12 -10.86 0.05
CA PHE A 215 17.85 -11.20 0.72
C PHE A 215 17.33 -12.59 0.28
N ALA A 216 17.48 -12.95 -0.99
CA ALA A 216 17.11 -14.28 -1.49
C ALA A 216 17.95 -15.38 -0.83
N LEU A 217 19.28 -15.21 -0.75
CA LEU A 217 20.16 -16.17 -0.07
C LEU A 217 19.85 -16.23 1.43
N GLY A 218 19.65 -15.11 2.10
CA GLY A 218 19.23 -15.08 3.51
C GLY A 218 18.01 -15.95 3.77
N LYS A 219 16.99 -15.86 2.91
CA LYS A 219 15.78 -16.70 2.97
C LYS A 219 16.07 -18.17 2.68
N ILE A 220 16.90 -18.46 1.69
CA ILE A 220 17.27 -19.85 1.35
C ILE A 220 17.99 -20.52 2.53
N TYR A 221 18.98 -19.87 3.11
CA TYR A 221 19.72 -20.41 4.26
C TYR A 221 18.85 -20.49 5.53
N GLU A 222 17.88 -19.59 5.72
CA GLU A 222 16.86 -19.73 6.78
C GLU A 222 16.04 -21.02 6.59
N ASP A 223 15.60 -21.32 5.36
CA ASP A 223 14.88 -22.56 5.06
C ASP A 223 15.70 -23.82 5.32
N LEU A 224 17.01 -23.74 5.10
CA LEU A 224 17.98 -24.81 5.36
C LEU A 224 18.37 -24.91 6.83
N SER A 225 17.83 -24.03 7.70
CA SER A 225 18.15 -23.94 9.13
C SER A 225 19.60 -23.55 9.44
N ASP A 226 20.33 -22.99 8.46
CA ASP A 226 21.64 -22.37 8.68
C ASP A 226 21.44 -20.88 9.02
N TYR A 227 21.09 -20.62 10.27
CA TYR A 227 20.76 -19.29 10.76
C TYR A 227 21.96 -18.34 10.79
N GLN A 228 23.18 -18.86 10.91
CA GLN A 228 24.42 -18.07 10.85
C GLN A 228 24.61 -17.48 9.45
N GLN A 229 24.60 -18.32 8.42
CA GLN A 229 24.73 -17.85 7.04
C GLN A 229 23.56 -16.96 6.63
N SER A 230 22.35 -17.32 7.04
CA SER A 230 21.15 -16.52 6.82
C SER A 230 21.31 -15.11 7.40
N ALA A 231 21.78 -15.00 8.65
CA ALA A 231 22.03 -13.73 9.33
C ALA A 231 23.08 -12.88 8.61
N ASN A 232 24.18 -13.50 8.17
CA ASN A 232 25.24 -12.81 7.44
C ASN A 232 24.71 -12.19 6.13
N TYR A 233 23.94 -12.96 5.34
CA TYR A 233 23.34 -12.44 4.11
C TYR A 233 22.32 -11.33 4.36
N TYR A 234 21.49 -11.44 5.40
CA TYR A 234 20.55 -10.37 5.75
C TYR A 234 21.27 -9.10 6.20
N LYS A 235 22.37 -9.21 7.00
CA LYS A 235 23.17 -8.05 7.42
C LYS A 235 23.80 -7.36 6.20
N GLU A 236 24.42 -8.13 5.30
CA GLU A 236 25.02 -7.55 4.08
C GLU A 236 23.98 -6.87 3.21
N ALA A 237 22.80 -7.50 3.01
CA ALA A 237 21.70 -6.94 2.23
C ALA A 237 21.20 -5.60 2.82
N ASN A 238 21.00 -5.56 4.14
CA ASN A 238 20.55 -4.36 4.84
C ASN A 238 21.59 -3.24 4.81
N ASN A 239 22.88 -3.58 4.99
CA ASN A 239 23.96 -2.60 4.91
C ASN A 239 24.02 -1.90 3.55
N LEU A 240 23.86 -2.65 2.45
CA LEU A 240 23.80 -2.07 1.11
C LEU A 240 22.60 -1.11 0.96
N LYS A 241 21.45 -1.47 1.50
CA LYS A 241 20.25 -0.62 1.44
C LYS A 241 20.34 0.59 2.37
N ASN A 242 20.95 0.45 3.55
CA ASN A 242 21.09 1.53 4.53
C ASN A 242 21.84 2.74 3.94
N ILE A 243 22.78 2.53 3.03
CA ILE A 243 23.51 3.62 2.34
C ILE A 243 22.53 4.51 1.55
N GLU A 244 21.51 3.91 0.92
CA GLU A 244 20.49 4.67 0.15
C GLU A 244 19.56 5.49 1.06
N TYR A 245 19.42 5.11 2.34
CA TYR A 245 18.48 5.67 3.32
C TYR A 245 19.18 6.38 4.49
N ALA A 246 20.45 6.77 4.34
CA ALA A 246 21.25 7.41 5.37
C ALA A 246 20.63 8.70 5.97
N ASN A 247 19.68 9.33 5.27
CA ASN A 247 19.01 10.57 5.72
C ASN A 247 17.75 10.34 6.56
N PHE A 248 17.45 9.10 6.98
CA PHE A 248 16.33 8.86 7.88
C PHE A 248 16.57 9.53 9.24
N SER A 249 15.55 10.17 9.78
CA SER A 249 15.58 10.80 11.09
C SER A 249 14.32 10.46 11.87
N ILE A 250 14.46 9.66 12.91
CA ILE A 250 13.38 9.37 13.85
C ILE A 250 12.90 10.63 14.58
N GLN A 251 13.82 11.56 14.89
CA GLN A 251 13.46 12.82 15.55
C GLN A 251 12.44 13.62 14.75
N LYS A 252 12.61 13.70 13.42
CA LYS A 252 11.61 14.34 12.55
C LYS A 252 10.23 13.69 12.66
N LYS A 253 10.14 12.36 12.80
CA LYS A 253 8.86 11.66 12.98
C LYS A 253 8.23 11.98 14.34
N ILE A 254 9.04 11.98 15.39
CA ILE A 254 8.60 12.37 16.74
C ILE A 254 8.10 13.81 16.72
N ASP A 255 8.87 14.77 16.19
CA ASP A 255 8.47 16.19 16.13
C ASP A 255 7.16 16.39 15.34
N GLN A 256 7.00 15.66 14.24
CA GLN A 256 5.76 15.67 13.47
C GLN A 256 4.58 15.19 14.31
N PHE A 257 4.73 14.09 15.03
CA PHE A 257 3.66 13.53 15.84
C PHE A 257 3.35 14.42 17.06
N GLU A 258 4.36 15.01 17.70
CA GLU A 258 4.17 15.97 18.79
C GLU A 258 3.33 17.18 18.34
N ASN A 259 3.52 17.64 17.10
CA ASN A 259 2.64 18.68 16.56
C ASN A 259 1.22 18.18 16.27
N LEU A 260 1.06 16.93 15.80
CA LEU A 260 -0.26 16.35 15.60
C LEU A 260 -1.02 16.16 16.93
N LYS A 261 -0.33 15.81 18.01
CA LYS A 261 -0.95 15.70 19.35
C LYS A 261 -1.58 17.01 19.83
N LYS A 262 -1.03 18.17 19.46
CA LYS A 262 -1.58 19.49 19.85
C LYS A 262 -3.01 19.73 19.35
N VAL A 263 -3.42 19.04 18.28
CA VAL A 263 -4.80 19.09 17.75
C VAL A 263 -5.79 18.54 18.78
N PHE A 264 -5.40 17.47 19.49
CA PHE A 264 -6.29 16.76 20.43
C PHE A 264 -6.33 17.43 21.81
N ASN A 265 -6.47 18.77 21.80
CA ASN A 265 -6.71 19.54 23.02
C ASN A 265 -8.16 19.35 23.51
N GLN A 266 -8.43 19.79 24.75
CA GLN A 266 -9.72 19.63 25.39
C GLN A 266 -10.88 20.19 24.56
N LYS A 267 -10.70 21.37 23.95
CA LYS A 267 -11.70 22.01 23.09
C LYS A 267 -12.04 21.14 21.88
N PHE A 268 -11.04 20.58 21.22
CA PHE A 268 -11.24 19.71 20.05
C PHE A 268 -11.89 18.37 20.44
N LEU A 269 -11.50 17.78 21.57
CA LEU A 269 -12.10 16.54 22.08
C LEU A 269 -13.56 16.71 22.47
N GLN A 270 -13.94 17.90 22.99
CA GLN A 270 -15.32 18.23 23.35
C GLN A 270 -16.19 18.66 22.16
N SER A 271 -15.60 18.91 20.98
CA SER A 271 -16.38 19.26 19.80
C SER A 271 -17.29 18.09 19.38
N SER A 272 -18.43 18.43 18.76
CA SER A 272 -19.38 17.43 18.25
C SER A 272 -18.70 16.46 17.28
N LYS A 273 -18.98 15.15 17.43
CA LYS A 273 -18.54 14.15 16.49
C LYS A 273 -19.29 14.29 15.15
N THR A 274 -18.66 13.87 14.08
CA THR A 274 -19.24 13.82 12.73
C THR A 274 -20.48 12.93 12.66
N SER A 275 -21.37 13.21 11.71
CA SER A 275 -22.48 12.32 11.33
C SER A 275 -22.07 11.25 10.32
N ASN A 276 -20.88 11.34 9.73
CA ASN A 276 -20.41 10.39 8.74
C ASN A 276 -20.34 8.96 9.30
N LEU A 277 -21.05 8.01 8.69
CA LEU A 277 -20.92 6.59 8.99
C LEU A 277 -19.78 5.98 8.16
N CYS A 278 -18.99 5.13 8.78
CA CYS A 278 -17.91 4.40 8.11
C CYS A 278 -18.31 2.94 7.85
N LYS A 279 -18.03 2.46 6.66
CA LYS A 279 -18.12 1.03 6.32
C LYS A 279 -16.79 0.30 6.44
N SER A 280 -15.72 1.00 6.85
CA SER A 280 -14.39 0.41 6.90
C SER A 280 -14.00 0.03 8.33
N PHE A 281 -13.46 -1.17 8.46
CA PHE A 281 -12.68 -1.59 9.61
C PHE A 281 -11.21 -1.28 9.33
N PHE A 282 -10.58 -0.53 10.21
CA PHE A 282 -9.18 -0.16 10.06
C PHE A 282 -8.30 -1.12 10.86
N ILE A 283 -7.41 -1.85 10.17
CA ILE A 283 -6.40 -2.67 10.81
C ILE A 283 -5.08 -1.90 10.81
N VAL A 284 -4.59 -1.60 11.99
CA VAL A 284 -3.38 -0.83 12.25
C VAL A 284 -2.37 -1.62 13.07
N GLY A 285 -1.11 -1.19 13.09
CA GLY A 285 -0.04 -1.81 13.86
C GLY A 285 1.31 -1.71 13.15
N MET A 286 2.31 -2.44 13.62
CA MET A 286 3.56 -2.56 12.88
C MET A 286 3.38 -3.47 11.66
N PRO A 287 4.11 -3.25 10.56
CA PRO A 287 4.26 -4.27 9.53
C PRO A 287 4.70 -5.60 10.16
N ARG A 288 4.17 -6.74 9.68
CA ARG A 288 4.51 -8.08 10.18
C ARG A 288 3.93 -8.45 11.57
N SER A 289 3.01 -7.68 12.11
CA SER A 289 2.30 -7.99 13.37
C SER A 289 1.07 -8.91 13.20
N GLY A 290 0.89 -9.57 12.04
CA GLY A 290 -0.26 -10.46 11.81
C GLY A 290 -1.45 -9.82 11.11
N THR A 291 -1.36 -8.54 10.73
CA THR A 291 -2.45 -7.79 10.06
C THR A 291 -3.00 -8.47 8.80
N THR A 292 -2.17 -9.18 8.02
CA THR A 292 -2.62 -9.92 6.82
C THR A 292 -3.37 -11.19 7.18
N LEU A 293 -2.97 -11.91 8.22
CA LEU A 293 -3.69 -13.07 8.72
C LEU A 293 -5.10 -12.66 9.15
N LEU A 294 -5.18 -11.57 9.91
CA LEU A 294 -6.45 -11.02 10.37
C LEU A 294 -7.35 -10.61 9.21
N GLU A 295 -6.81 -9.89 8.20
CA GLU A 295 -7.56 -9.51 7.00
C GLU A 295 -8.15 -10.75 6.29
N ASN A 296 -7.38 -11.84 6.17
CA ASN A 296 -7.86 -13.07 5.53
C ASN A 296 -8.97 -13.74 6.33
N ILE A 297 -8.83 -13.80 7.65
CA ILE A 297 -9.88 -14.37 8.53
C ILE A 297 -11.16 -13.55 8.40
N LEU A 298 -11.10 -12.23 8.57
CA LEU A 298 -12.27 -11.36 8.48
C LEU A 298 -12.92 -11.41 7.08
N SER A 299 -12.11 -11.52 6.03
CA SER A 299 -12.60 -11.61 4.64
C SER A 299 -13.27 -12.93 4.29
N SER A 300 -13.25 -13.92 5.19
CA SER A 300 -14.06 -15.14 5.05
C SER A 300 -15.53 -14.92 5.40
N CYS A 301 -15.84 -13.82 6.09
CA CYS A 301 -17.20 -13.34 6.29
C CYS A 301 -17.72 -12.70 5.01
N GLU A 302 -18.87 -13.15 4.50
CA GLU A 302 -19.47 -12.69 3.24
C GLU A 302 -19.80 -11.19 3.23
N GLN A 303 -20.07 -10.60 4.41
CA GLN A 303 -20.37 -9.18 4.55
C GLN A 303 -19.13 -8.28 4.45
N ILE A 304 -17.93 -8.86 4.54
CA ILE A 304 -16.67 -8.12 4.64
C ILE A 304 -15.82 -8.38 3.39
N SER A 305 -15.41 -7.31 2.71
CA SER A 305 -14.46 -7.40 1.60
C SER A 305 -13.06 -6.93 2.01
N PRO A 306 -12.00 -7.62 1.57
CA PRO A 306 -10.63 -7.15 1.76
C PRO A 306 -10.35 -5.94 0.87
N GLY A 307 -9.94 -4.84 1.46
CA GLY A 307 -9.45 -3.66 0.74
C GLY A 307 -7.93 -3.67 0.56
N GLY A 308 -7.22 -4.43 1.39
CA GLY A 308 -5.75 -4.41 1.44
C GLY A 308 -5.20 -3.10 1.99
N GLU A 309 -4.04 -2.70 1.50
CA GLU A 309 -3.32 -1.50 1.95
C GLU A 309 -3.85 -0.23 1.25
N LEU A 310 -5.07 0.20 1.64
CA LEU A 310 -5.71 1.38 1.06
C LEU A 310 -5.13 2.65 1.66
N SER A 311 -4.40 3.41 0.85
CA SER A 311 -3.90 4.75 1.21
C SER A 311 -4.94 5.87 1.07
N THR A 312 -6.22 5.53 0.85
CA THR A 312 -7.29 6.51 0.57
C THR A 312 -7.44 7.52 1.70
N TYR A 313 -7.41 7.10 2.97
CA TYR A 313 -7.52 8.03 4.09
C TYR A 313 -6.32 8.98 4.15
N SER A 314 -5.11 8.46 4.16
CA SER A 314 -3.89 9.28 4.18
C SER A 314 -3.75 10.16 2.94
N LYS A 315 -4.25 9.74 1.77
CA LYS A 315 -4.32 10.56 0.56
C LYS A 315 -5.13 11.84 0.79
N TYR A 316 -6.36 11.73 1.29
CA TYR A 316 -7.21 12.90 1.53
C TYR A 316 -6.72 13.74 2.71
N PHE A 317 -6.25 13.11 3.78
CA PHE A 317 -5.62 13.81 4.89
C PHE A 317 -4.43 14.67 4.42
N ASN A 318 -3.49 14.08 3.68
CA ASN A 318 -2.33 14.79 3.17
C ASN A 318 -2.71 15.87 2.15
N THR A 319 -3.74 15.65 1.33
CA THR A 319 -4.21 16.66 0.38
C THR A 319 -4.74 17.89 1.12
N ILE A 320 -5.58 17.71 2.14
CA ILE A 320 -6.09 18.83 2.95
C ILE A 320 -4.95 19.47 3.75
N TYR A 321 -4.05 18.68 4.31
CA TYR A 321 -2.87 19.18 5.01
C TYR A 321 -1.99 20.08 4.12
N GLN A 322 -1.71 19.65 2.89
CA GLN A 322 -0.93 20.43 1.93
C GLN A 322 -1.65 21.69 1.49
N TYR A 323 -2.93 21.53 1.13
CA TYR A 323 -3.71 22.58 0.49
C TYR A 323 -4.13 23.68 1.48
N ARG A 324 -4.69 23.33 2.66
CA ARG A 324 -5.18 24.31 3.63
C ARG A 324 -4.13 24.82 4.59
N PHE A 325 -3.12 24.04 4.88
CA PHE A 325 -2.14 24.33 5.93
C PHE A 325 -0.71 24.46 5.41
N ASN A 326 -0.52 24.51 4.08
CA ASN A 326 0.76 24.76 3.41
C ASN A 326 1.90 23.85 3.91
N ASN A 327 1.63 22.58 4.19
CA ASN A 327 2.57 21.60 4.77
C ASN A 327 3.17 22.04 6.13
N SER A 328 2.50 22.94 6.86
CA SER A 328 2.95 23.41 8.16
C SER A 328 2.21 22.68 9.28
N TYR A 329 2.91 21.88 10.07
CA TYR A 329 2.35 21.20 11.24
C TYR A 329 1.84 22.18 12.30
N LYS A 330 2.51 23.34 12.47
CA LYS A 330 2.06 24.39 13.35
C LYS A 330 0.72 24.94 12.88
N ASN A 331 0.64 25.39 11.61
CA ASN A 331 -0.60 25.91 11.04
C ASN A 331 -1.73 24.86 11.09
N PHE A 332 -1.42 23.60 10.80
CA PHE A 332 -2.40 22.50 10.91
C PHE A 332 -2.91 22.35 12.34
N SER A 333 -2.03 22.26 13.34
CA SER A 333 -2.43 22.04 14.73
C SER A 333 -3.23 23.19 15.34
N GLU A 334 -3.01 24.41 14.88
CA GLU A 334 -3.71 25.61 15.36
C GLU A 334 -5.06 25.83 14.68
N ASN A 335 -5.22 25.40 13.43
CA ASN A 335 -6.35 25.83 12.59
C ASN A 335 -7.22 24.69 12.03
N ILE A 336 -6.87 23.41 12.23
CA ILE A 336 -7.72 22.30 11.81
C ILE A 336 -9.05 22.32 12.58
N THR A 337 -10.11 22.05 11.86
CA THR A 337 -11.47 22.01 12.43
C THR A 337 -12.07 20.61 12.33
N GLN A 338 -13.13 20.33 13.12
CA GLN A 338 -13.90 19.11 12.98
C GLN A 338 -14.47 18.97 11.54
N LYS A 339 -14.83 20.09 10.91
CA LYS A 339 -15.33 20.09 9.52
C LYS A 339 -14.30 19.56 8.52
N ASP A 340 -13.01 19.83 8.72
CA ASP A 340 -11.94 19.28 7.87
C ASP A 340 -11.89 17.77 7.94
N LEU A 341 -12.06 17.18 9.13
CA LEU A 341 -12.11 15.75 9.33
C LEU A 341 -13.38 15.12 8.75
N GLU A 342 -14.52 15.82 8.84
CA GLU A 342 -15.76 15.40 8.17
C GLU A 342 -15.57 15.35 6.65
N ASP A 343 -14.93 16.35 6.06
CA ASP A 343 -14.66 16.40 4.63
C ASP A 343 -13.72 15.26 4.21
N ILE A 344 -12.65 14.99 4.98
CA ILE A 344 -11.76 13.82 4.75
C ILE A 344 -12.57 12.52 4.79
N GLY A 345 -13.40 12.35 5.81
CA GLY A 345 -14.25 11.17 5.98
C GLY A 345 -15.25 10.99 4.84
N SER A 346 -15.87 12.10 4.38
CA SER A 346 -16.79 12.09 3.25
C SER A 346 -16.09 11.68 1.95
N PHE A 347 -14.93 12.27 1.64
CA PHE A 347 -14.15 11.93 0.44
C PHE A 347 -13.68 10.48 0.46
N TYR A 348 -13.25 10.00 1.64
CA TYR A 348 -12.91 8.60 1.84
C TYR A 348 -14.10 7.68 1.53
N ASN A 349 -15.27 7.93 2.15
CA ASN A 349 -16.46 7.13 1.96
C ASN A 349 -16.92 7.12 0.50
N ASP A 350 -16.88 8.25 -0.18
CA ASP A 350 -17.25 8.36 -1.59
C ASP A 350 -16.39 7.47 -2.47
N GLU A 351 -15.06 7.45 -2.25
CA GLU A 351 -14.15 6.60 -3.02
C GLU A 351 -14.38 5.12 -2.71
N ILE A 352 -14.47 4.76 -1.43
CA ILE A 352 -14.70 3.38 -0.99
C ILE A 352 -16.02 2.82 -1.53
N ASN A 353 -17.11 3.61 -1.46
CA ASN A 353 -18.42 3.19 -1.98
C ASN A 353 -18.43 2.98 -3.50
N ARG A 354 -17.56 3.70 -4.24
CA ARG A 354 -17.37 3.46 -5.68
C ARG A 354 -16.59 2.18 -5.97
N MET A 355 -15.59 1.87 -5.13
CA MET A 355 -14.72 0.70 -5.32
C MET A 355 -15.38 -0.61 -4.89
N TYR A 356 -16.16 -0.59 -3.81
CA TYR A 356 -16.67 -1.77 -3.13
C TYR A 356 -18.19 -1.71 -2.92
N LYS A 357 -18.85 -2.87 -3.09
CA LYS A 357 -20.31 -3.00 -2.91
C LYS A 357 -20.70 -3.73 -1.61
N SER A 358 -19.71 -4.24 -0.87
CA SER A 358 -19.91 -4.97 0.37
C SER A 358 -20.40 -4.07 1.50
N ASN A 359 -21.01 -4.67 2.53
CA ASN A 359 -21.48 -3.95 3.71
C ASN A 359 -20.29 -3.32 4.46
N TYR A 360 -19.21 -4.10 4.59
CA TYR A 360 -17.99 -3.66 5.27
C TYR A 360 -16.74 -3.91 4.41
N ILE A 361 -15.73 -3.08 4.62
CA ILE A 361 -14.44 -3.13 3.91
C ILE A 361 -13.33 -3.13 4.95
N ILE A 362 -12.30 -3.92 4.74
CA ILE A 362 -11.08 -3.85 5.54
C ILE A 362 -10.12 -2.86 4.90
N ASN A 363 -9.75 -1.83 5.62
CA ASN A 363 -8.59 -0.99 5.29
C ASN A 363 -7.41 -1.45 6.17
N LYS A 364 -6.59 -2.34 5.63
CA LYS A 364 -5.43 -2.89 6.32
C LYS A 364 -4.16 -2.16 5.84
N LEU A 365 -3.97 -0.94 6.29
CA LEU A 365 -2.73 -0.20 6.12
C LEU A 365 -2.08 -0.03 7.50
N PRO A 366 -1.04 -0.81 7.84
CA PRO A 366 -0.42 -0.77 9.18
C PRO A 366 -0.10 0.64 9.65
N HIS A 367 0.48 1.49 8.79
CA HIS A 367 0.86 2.87 9.09
C HIS A 367 -0.32 3.83 9.36
N ASN A 368 -1.57 3.41 9.19
CA ASN A 368 -2.71 4.19 9.65
C ASN A 368 -2.72 4.39 11.17
N PHE A 369 -1.84 3.71 11.92
CA PHE A 369 -1.65 3.97 13.35
C PHE A 369 -1.31 5.44 13.62
N LEU A 370 -0.62 6.13 12.72
CA LEU A 370 -0.34 7.57 12.83
C LEU A 370 -1.60 8.44 12.78
N TYR A 371 -2.64 7.96 12.11
CA TYR A 371 -3.89 8.70 11.88
C TYR A 371 -5.06 8.21 12.74
N THR A 372 -4.85 7.27 13.66
CA THR A 372 -5.90 6.61 14.45
C THR A 372 -6.88 7.60 15.08
N GLY A 373 -6.38 8.64 15.75
CA GLY A 373 -7.23 9.67 16.35
C GLY A 373 -8.02 10.48 15.31
N PHE A 374 -7.40 10.83 14.19
CA PHE A 374 -8.06 11.56 13.11
C PHE A 374 -9.13 10.70 12.41
N ILE A 375 -8.84 9.41 12.21
CA ILE A 375 -9.80 8.42 11.68
C ILE A 375 -11.01 8.33 12.61
N SER A 376 -10.78 8.19 13.93
CA SER A 376 -11.84 8.14 14.94
C SER A 376 -12.72 9.39 14.95
N ARG A 377 -12.16 10.56 14.63
CA ARG A 377 -12.90 11.84 14.57
C ARG A 377 -13.57 12.10 13.22
N SER A 378 -13.13 11.43 12.16
CA SER A 378 -13.70 11.55 10.80
C SER A 378 -15.00 10.77 10.62
N PHE A 379 -15.31 9.82 11.53
CA PHE A 379 -16.48 8.94 11.42
C PHE A 379 -17.13 8.70 12.77
N LYS A 380 -18.45 8.52 12.77
CA LYS A 380 -19.26 8.30 13.99
C LYS A 380 -19.04 6.92 14.60
N ASN A 381 -18.90 5.88 13.76
CA ASN A 381 -18.92 4.45 14.14
C ASN A 381 -17.63 3.73 13.73
N THR A 382 -16.49 4.39 13.91
CA THR A 382 -15.21 3.81 13.52
C THR A 382 -14.86 2.58 14.35
N LYS A 383 -14.45 1.50 13.69
CA LYS A 383 -13.89 0.30 14.31
C LYS A 383 -12.42 0.20 13.92
N ILE A 384 -11.52 0.29 14.89
CA ILE A 384 -10.07 0.23 14.71
C ILE A 384 -9.53 -0.99 15.44
N ILE A 385 -8.80 -1.83 14.72
CA ILE A 385 -8.20 -3.06 15.25
C ILE A 385 -6.70 -2.86 15.27
N HIS A 386 -6.11 -2.83 16.45
CA HIS A 386 -4.69 -2.70 16.67
C HIS A 386 -4.06 -4.09 16.82
N CYS A 387 -3.33 -4.53 15.79
CA CYS A 387 -2.63 -5.81 15.85
C CYS A 387 -1.29 -5.65 16.56
N THR A 388 -1.12 -6.35 17.67
CA THR A 388 0.13 -6.44 18.43
C THR A 388 0.77 -7.82 18.27
N ARG A 389 2.10 -7.88 18.41
CA ARG A 389 2.92 -9.09 18.33
C ARG A 389 4.22 -8.89 19.12
N ASP A 390 4.86 -10.01 19.53
CA ASP A 390 6.18 -9.98 20.14
C ASP A 390 7.15 -9.06 19.39
N LYS A 391 7.78 -8.13 20.11
CA LYS A 391 8.67 -7.10 19.57
C LYS A 391 9.76 -7.72 18.69
N ASN A 392 10.46 -8.72 19.23
CA ASN A 392 11.64 -9.28 18.57
C ASN A 392 11.27 -10.08 17.31
N ASP A 393 10.11 -10.78 17.33
CA ASP A 393 9.58 -11.44 16.13
C ASP A 393 9.17 -10.44 15.06
N VAL A 394 8.63 -9.27 15.43
CA VAL A 394 8.33 -8.17 14.50
C VAL A 394 9.61 -7.59 13.92
N LEU A 395 10.59 -7.23 14.77
CA LEU A 395 11.86 -6.67 14.33
C LEU A 395 12.60 -7.61 13.37
N LEU A 396 12.74 -8.89 13.72
CA LEU A 396 13.32 -9.90 12.84
C LEU A 396 12.55 -10.00 11.52
N SER A 397 11.22 -10.10 11.61
CA SER A 397 10.39 -10.28 10.42
C SER A 397 10.44 -9.07 9.48
N ILE A 398 10.67 -7.87 10.00
CA ILE A 398 10.90 -6.67 9.18
C ILE A 398 12.32 -6.73 8.58
N TYR A 399 13.34 -6.90 9.41
CA TYR A 399 14.74 -6.81 9.01
C TYR A 399 15.15 -7.81 7.92
N LYS A 400 14.56 -9.00 7.88
CA LYS A 400 14.82 -10.02 6.87
C LYS A 400 14.00 -9.89 5.58
N ASN A 401 13.26 -8.78 5.40
CA ASN A 401 12.47 -8.56 4.21
C ASN A 401 12.88 -7.28 3.48
N PHE A 402 12.83 -7.33 2.15
CA PHE A 402 13.01 -6.16 1.30
C PHE A 402 11.68 -5.38 1.20
N PHE A 403 11.72 -4.09 1.46
CA PHE A 403 10.59 -3.19 1.29
C PHE A 403 10.87 -2.19 0.17
N ALA A 404 9.98 -2.13 -0.82
CA ALA A 404 10.06 -1.16 -1.88
C ALA A 404 9.50 0.20 -1.43
N GLY A 405 10.21 1.29 -1.77
CA GLY A 405 9.76 2.67 -1.52
C GLY A 405 10.29 3.28 -0.23
N ARG A 406 10.04 4.60 -0.07
CA ARG A 406 10.61 5.41 1.02
C ARG A 406 9.76 5.49 2.29
N LEU A 407 8.62 4.80 2.35
CA LEU A 407 7.77 4.82 3.55
C LEU A 407 8.39 4.05 4.72
N LEU A 408 9.26 3.09 4.42
CA LEU A 408 9.92 2.18 5.37
C LEU A 408 11.44 2.35 5.31
N ASP A 409 11.93 3.56 5.18
CA ASP A 409 13.35 3.89 5.10
C ASP A 409 14.15 3.58 6.40
N PHE A 410 13.47 3.38 7.51
CA PHE A 410 14.06 3.02 8.80
C PHE A 410 14.42 1.53 8.95
N VAL A 411 13.90 0.64 8.11
CA VAL A 411 13.95 -0.81 8.34
C VAL A 411 15.34 -1.45 8.13
N TYR A 412 16.21 -0.78 7.38
CA TYR A 412 17.51 -1.30 6.97
C TYR A 412 18.65 -1.02 7.99
N ASN A 413 18.34 -0.28 9.05
CA ASN A 413 19.26 0.00 10.15
C ASN A 413 18.61 -0.47 11.46
N THR A 414 19.35 -1.24 12.27
CA THR A 414 18.83 -1.86 13.51
C THR A 414 18.37 -0.83 14.53
N ASP A 415 19.13 0.27 14.73
CA ASP A 415 18.78 1.29 15.70
C ASP A 415 17.57 2.11 15.23
N ASN A 416 17.53 2.48 13.95
CA ASN A 416 16.38 3.16 13.38
C ASN A 416 15.11 2.30 13.48
N LEU A 417 15.23 0.99 13.24
CA LEU A 417 14.11 0.06 13.33
C LEU A 417 13.60 -0.07 14.78
N LYS A 418 14.50 -0.21 15.76
CA LYS A 418 14.16 -0.25 17.20
C LYS A 418 13.52 1.06 17.66
N ASN A 419 14.12 2.19 17.30
CA ASN A 419 13.60 3.51 17.64
C ASN A 419 12.22 3.78 17.00
N TYR A 420 12.01 3.32 15.77
CA TYR A 420 10.70 3.43 15.12
C TYR A 420 9.65 2.54 15.78
N TYR A 421 10.04 1.35 16.24
CA TYR A 421 9.15 0.48 17.00
C TYR A 421 8.74 1.14 18.34
N GLN A 422 9.68 1.75 19.05
CA GLN A 422 9.35 2.51 20.28
C GLN A 422 8.42 3.70 19.98
N PHE A 423 8.74 4.48 18.94
CA PHE A 423 7.87 5.56 18.49
C PHE A 423 6.44 5.07 18.18
N TYR A 424 6.29 3.93 17.52
CA TYR A 424 4.97 3.34 17.27
C TYR A 424 4.23 3.01 18.57
N LEU A 425 4.90 2.44 19.56
CA LEU A 425 4.29 2.15 20.89
C LEU A 425 3.81 3.43 21.57
N ASP A 426 4.64 4.48 21.55
CA ASP A 426 4.30 5.78 22.15
C ASP A 426 3.10 6.42 21.46
N VAL A 427 3.00 6.31 20.13
CA VAL A 427 1.85 6.77 19.34
C VAL A 427 0.58 6.03 19.73
N MET A 428 0.63 4.70 19.80
CA MET A 428 -0.55 3.90 20.14
C MET A 428 -0.99 4.09 21.60
N ALA A 429 -0.03 4.21 22.53
CA ALA A 429 -0.31 4.54 23.93
C ALA A 429 -1.00 5.92 24.07
N TYR A 430 -0.55 6.91 23.27
CA TYR A 430 -1.21 8.20 23.23
C TYR A 430 -2.66 8.09 22.73
N TRP A 431 -2.91 7.37 21.63
CA TRP A 431 -4.27 7.19 21.12
C TRP A 431 -5.17 6.44 22.11
N ALA A 432 -4.67 5.41 22.78
CA ALA A 432 -5.41 4.70 23.82
C ALA A 432 -5.79 5.61 25.00
N LYS A 433 -4.99 6.65 25.30
CA LYS A 433 -5.26 7.60 26.38
C LYS A 433 -6.30 8.66 26.02
N VAL A 434 -6.31 9.13 24.75
CA VAL A 434 -7.11 10.31 24.36
C VAL A 434 -8.41 9.97 23.65
N LEU A 435 -8.56 8.74 23.16
CA LEU A 435 -9.80 8.28 22.52
C LEU A 435 -10.72 7.64 23.56
N ASP A 436 -12.01 7.60 23.25
CA ASP A 436 -13.01 6.95 24.09
C ASP A 436 -12.70 5.46 24.27
N ASP A 437 -13.05 4.90 25.41
CA ASP A 437 -13.02 3.45 25.66
C ASP A 437 -13.77 2.72 24.54
N ASN A 438 -13.26 1.58 24.14
CA ASN A 438 -13.75 0.80 22.99
C ASN A 438 -13.58 1.44 21.59
N SER A 439 -12.84 2.54 21.44
CA SER A 439 -12.50 3.06 20.10
C SER A 439 -11.49 2.18 19.37
N ILE A 440 -10.63 1.47 20.12
CA ILE A 440 -9.57 0.61 19.59
C ILE A 440 -9.70 -0.78 20.23
N PHE A 441 -9.79 -1.82 19.41
CA PHE A 441 -9.70 -3.21 19.85
C PHE A 441 -8.27 -3.69 19.69
N GLU A 442 -7.62 -4.10 20.77
CA GLU A 442 -6.28 -4.69 20.70
C GLU A 442 -6.38 -6.20 20.45
N LEU A 443 -5.79 -6.66 19.34
CA LEU A 443 -5.68 -8.07 18.99
C LEU A 443 -4.23 -8.52 19.08
N ASN A 444 -3.93 -9.34 20.07
CA ASN A 444 -2.61 -9.93 20.21
C ASN A 444 -2.47 -11.16 19.32
N TYR A 445 -1.43 -11.16 18.46
CA TYR A 445 -1.17 -12.24 17.50
C TYR A 445 -0.93 -13.58 18.18
N GLU A 446 -0.18 -13.61 19.28
CA GLU A 446 0.13 -14.83 20.02
C GLU A 446 -1.13 -15.48 20.62
N LYS A 447 -2.03 -14.66 21.20
CA LYS A 447 -3.33 -15.14 21.70
C LYS A 447 -4.21 -15.65 20.57
N LEU A 448 -4.25 -14.91 19.44
CA LEU A 448 -5.02 -15.34 18.26
C LEU A 448 -4.59 -16.72 17.75
N ILE A 449 -3.30 -17.02 17.71
CA ILE A 449 -2.83 -18.33 17.22
C ILE A 449 -2.94 -19.44 18.28
N GLU A 450 -2.99 -19.10 19.57
CA GLU A 450 -3.18 -20.04 20.67
C GLU A 450 -4.65 -20.43 20.87
N SER A 451 -5.53 -19.44 20.85
CA SER A 451 -6.96 -19.56 21.15
C SER A 451 -7.82 -18.83 20.11
N PRO A 452 -7.75 -19.26 18.82
CA PRO A 452 -8.33 -18.48 17.72
C PRO A 452 -9.84 -18.28 17.83
N GLU A 453 -10.58 -19.28 18.32
CA GLU A 453 -12.03 -19.17 18.46
C GLU A 453 -12.42 -18.11 19.50
N THR A 454 -11.75 -18.09 20.65
CA THR A 454 -12.02 -17.12 21.72
C THR A 454 -11.68 -15.69 21.27
N GLU A 455 -10.49 -15.48 20.71
CA GLU A 455 -10.04 -14.15 20.27
C GLU A 455 -10.91 -13.61 19.12
N LEU A 456 -11.33 -14.48 18.20
CA LEU A 456 -12.22 -14.08 17.12
C LEU A 456 -13.65 -13.81 17.61
N GLN A 457 -14.17 -14.56 18.57
CA GLN A 457 -15.47 -14.24 19.16
C GLN A 457 -15.46 -12.81 19.73
N LEU A 458 -14.47 -12.47 20.56
CA LEU A 458 -14.33 -11.12 21.14
C LEU A 458 -14.20 -10.03 20.06
N LEU A 459 -13.43 -10.30 19.00
CA LEU A 459 -13.28 -9.36 17.89
C LEU A 459 -14.59 -9.17 17.14
N PHE A 460 -15.31 -10.24 16.80
CA PHE A 460 -16.57 -10.16 16.07
C PHE A 460 -17.66 -9.47 16.90
N ASP A 461 -17.67 -9.67 18.22
CA ASP A 461 -18.55 -8.94 19.15
C ASP A 461 -18.25 -7.44 19.12
N TYR A 462 -16.95 -7.06 19.16
CA TYR A 462 -16.53 -5.66 18.98
C TYR A 462 -16.97 -5.08 17.63
N LEU A 463 -16.91 -5.87 16.55
CA LEU A 463 -17.34 -5.45 15.21
C LEU A 463 -18.85 -5.41 15.03
N GLU A 464 -19.62 -5.90 16.01
CA GLU A 464 -21.08 -6.02 15.96
C GLU A 464 -21.54 -6.95 14.81
N ILE A 465 -20.77 -8.00 14.54
CA ILE A 465 -21.03 -9.02 13.52
C ILE A 465 -21.07 -10.38 14.20
N LYS A 466 -22.04 -11.22 13.84
CA LYS A 466 -22.12 -12.58 14.39
C LYS A 466 -20.92 -13.42 13.97
N PHE A 467 -20.21 -13.98 14.94
CA PHE A 467 -19.13 -14.93 14.68
C PHE A 467 -19.68 -16.27 14.15
N ASP A 468 -18.95 -16.89 13.22
CA ASP A 468 -19.21 -18.22 12.71
C ASP A 468 -17.89 -19.01 12.65
N LYS A 469 -17.88 -20.22 13.22
CA LYS A 469 -16.68 -21.09 13.24
C LYS A 469 -16.11 -21.38 11.85
N LYS A 470 -16.92 -21.30 10.78
CA LYS A 470 -16.43 -21.46 9.40
C LYS A 470 -15.35 -20.42 9.02
N TYR A 471 -15.29 -19.26 9.72
CA TYR A 471 -14.26 -18.24 9.46
C TYR A 471 -12.86 -18.71 9.85
N LEU A 472 -12.72 -19.72 10.70
CA LEU A 472 -11.46 -20.39 10.99
C LEU A 472 -10.91 -21.19 9.79
N GLU A 473 -11.75 -21.48 8.79
CA GLU A 473 -11.37 -22.19 7.57
C GLU A 473 -10.98 -21.23 6.42
N PHE A 474 -10.62 -19.98 6.72
CA PHE A 474 -10.24 -18.92 5.77
C PHE A 474 -9.22 -19.39 4.72
N TYR A 475 -8.32 -20.31 5.07
CA TYR A 475 -7.28 -20.86 4.18
C TYR A 475 -7.84 -21.69 3.01
N LYS A 476 -9.10 -22.10 3.06
CA LYS A 476 -9.80 -22.77 1.94
C LYS A 476 -10.20 -21.80 0.83
N ASN A 477 -10.20 -20.50 1.12
CA ASN A 477 -10.53 -19.47 0.14
C ASN A 477 -9.28 -19.12 -0.68
N SER A 478 -9.22 -19.55 -1.94
CA SER A 478 -8.11 -19.30 -2.88
C SER A 478 -8.09 -17.85 -3.38
N ARG A 479 -7.85 -16.88 -2.48
CA ARG A 479 -7.69 -15.47 -2.87
C ARG A 479 -6.20 -15.14 -3.00
N GLY A 480 -5.84 -14.43 -4.07
CA GLY A 480 -4.50 -13.87 -4.20
C GLY A 480 -4.28 -12.76 -3.16
N ILE A 481 -3.09 -12.70 -2.58
CA ILE A 481 -2.72 -11.75 -1.52
C ILE A 481 -1.60 -10.85 -2.03
N LYS A 482 -1.72 -9.56 -1.76
CA LYS A 482 -0.74 -8.53 -2.12
C LYS A 482 0.09 -8.10 -0.91
N THR A 483 0.81 -9.02 -0.28
CA THR A 483 1.75 -8.69 0.80
C THR A 483 2.92 -9.65 0.83
N LEU A 484 4.01 -9.25 1.51
CA LEU A 484 5.16 -10.12 1.78
C LEU A 484 4.80 -11.37 2.62
N SER A 485 3.58 -11.45 3.13
CA SER A 485 3.10 -12.56 3.97
C SER A 485 2.30 -13.63 3.20
N ILE A 486 2.32 -13.63 1.86
CA ILE A 486 1.50 -14.50 0.98
C ILE A 486 1.55 -15.96 1.43
N ASN A 487 2.75 -16.51 1.59
CA ASN A 487 2.93 -17.94 1.93
C ASN A 487 2.51 -18.32 3.34
N GLN A 488 2.39 -17.33 4.23
CA GLN A 488 2.02 -17.53 5.63
C GLN A 488 0.52 -17.38 5.84
N ALA A 489 -0.07 -16.39 5.21
CA ALA A 489 -1.45 -15.98 5.45
C ALA A 489 -2.49 -16.89 4.78
N ASN A 490 -2.11 -17.74 3.81
CA ASN A 490 -2.99 -18.71 3.13
C ASN A 490 -2.94 -20.12 3.75
N LYS A 491 -2.26 -20.30 4.87
CA LYS A 491 -2.19 -21.58 5.57
C LYS A 491 -3.11 -21.59 6.78
N LYS A 492 -3.52 -22.79 7.21
CA LYS A 492 -4.18 -22.95 8.50
C LYS A 492 -3.31 -22.28 9.58
N ILE A 493 -3.95 -21.70 10.60
CA ILE A 493 -3.23 -21.10 11.73
C ILE A 493 -2.21 -22.12 12.28
N TYR A 494 -0.95 -21.72 12.35
CA TYR A 494 0.16 -22.55 12.81
C TYR A 494 0.99 -21.82 13.87
N LYS A 495 1.54 -22.57 14.83
CA LYS A 495 2.25 -22.01 15.99
C LYS A 495 3.74 -21.75 15.74
N ASP A 496 4.30 -22.24 14.63
CA ASP A 496 5.76 -22.23 14.36
C ASP A 496 6.34 -20.83 14.09
N SER A 497 5.52 -19.79 14.08
CA SER A 497 5.96 -18.42 13.86
C SER A 497 6.31 -17.67 15.14
N LYS A 498 6.07 -18.27 16.33
CA LYS A 498 6.39 -17.69 17.64
C LYS A 498 7.87 -17.86 17.98
N HIS A 499 8.45 -16.82 18.53
CA HIS A 499 9.81 -16.84 19.07
C HIS A 499 10.91 -17.27 18.08
N LYS A 500 10.67 -17.11 16.78
CA LYS A 500 11.69 -17.38 15.75
C LYS A 500 12.94 -16.52 15.92
N TRP A 501 12.79 -15.36 16.50
CA TRP A 501 13.91 -14.48 16.78
C TRP A 501 15.01 -15.15 17.64
N LYS A 502 14.64 -16.09 18.53
CA LYS A 502 15.61 -16.84 19.37
C LYS A 502 16.62 -17.66 18.55
N LEU A 503 16.21 -18.12 17.35
CA LEU A 503 17.10 -18.85 16.44
C LEU A 503 18.16 -17.94 15.81
N PHE A 504 17.89 -16.64 15.73
CA PHE A 504 18.77 -15.62 15.17
C PHE A 504 19.51 -14.81 16.23
N GLU A 505 19.09 -14.86 17.49
CA GLU A 505 19.66 -14.08 18.60
C GLU A 505 21.18 -14.21 18.72
N PRO A 506 21.78 -15.44 18.61
CA PRO A 506 23.25 -15.58 18.69
C PRO A 506 24.00 -14.87 17.56
N TYR A 507 23.34 -14.58 16.44
CA TYR A 507 23.96 -14.02 15.24
C TYR A 507 23.55 -12.58 14.94
N MET A 508 22.51 -12.07 15.63
CA MET A 508 21.91 -10.74 15.41
C MET A 508 21.50 -10.06 16.73
N SER A 509 22.30 -10.21 17.79
CA SER A 509 21.97 -9.67 19.11
C SER A 509 21.70 -8.17 19.10
N GLU A 510 22.38 -7.40 18.23
CA GLU A 510 22.19 -5.96 18.05
C GLU A 510 20.77 -5.56 17.59
N LEU A 511 20.02 -6.49 16.99
CA LEU A 511 18.64 -6.25 16.58
C LEU A 511 17.66 -6.36 17.75
N PHE A 512 17.99 -7.13 18.78
CA PHE A 512 17.09 -7.50 19.88
C PHE A 512 17.41 -6.80 21.20
N SER A 513 18.64 -6.27 21.34
CA SER A 513 19.12 -5.52 22.52
C SER A 513 18.46 -4.14 22.68
#